data_f7e635ca06303fe6afc7cac201b24268
#
_entry.id   f7e635ca06303fe6afc7cac201b24268
#
_cell.length_a   1.000
_cell.length_b   1.000
_cell.length_c   1.000
_cell.angle_alpha   90.00
_cell.angle_beta   90.00
_cell.angle_gamma   90.00
#
_symmetry.space_group_name_H-M   'P 1'
#
loop_
_entity.id
_entity.type
_entity.pdbx_description
1 polymer ?
#
loop_
_entity_poly.entity_id
_entity_poly.type
_entity_poly.pdbx_seq_one_letter_code
_entity_poly.pdbx_strand_id
1 'polypeptide(L)'
;MIRLLAGVVLLLGVFTNAALAGQVVPGEEHCVVNVRSDDRLNLREKPSAEAPVVARKRYGDCGIRVTGQCTRGWCPVEDGHVEGWVNRRFLAMVSPSLYCVSKVAAGDTLNLRAWPSSQSRVLARLRRNQCDIAFLPFAKDGWQKVRVAGWEGWVSRRYLSGE
;
A
#
# COMPACT_ATOMS: atom_id res chain seq x y z
N MET A 1 22.28 59.28 -10.90
CA MET A 1 21.32 58.27 -11.43
C MET A 1 21.80 56.88 -11.05
N ILE A 2 21.25 56.32 -9.98
CA ILE A 2 21.59 54.97 -9.45
C ILE A 2 20.47 54.03 -9.87
N ARG A 3 20.78 53.05 -10.73
CA ARG A 3 19.84 52.02 -11.14
C ARG A 3 19.91 50.85 -10.13
N LEU A 4 18.85 50.65 -9.34
CA LEU A 4 18.65 49.44 -8.53
C LEU A 4 18.22 48.29 -9.46
N LEU A 5 19.04 47.27 -9.54
CA LEU A 5 18.66 45.99 -10.13
C LEU A 5 17.98 45.13 -9.05
N ALA A 6 16.68 44.92 -9.18
CA ALA A 6 15.93 44.00 -8.34
C ALA A 6 16.19 42.55 -8.84
N GLY A 7 16.94 41.79 -8.07
CA GLY A 7 17.14 40.35 -8.31
C GLY A 7 15.89 39.58 -7.90
N VAL A 8 15.24 38.94 -8.87
CA VAL A 8 14.18 37.97 -8.61
C VAL A 8 14.83 36.62 -8.18
N VAL A 9 14.69 36.30 -6.92
CA VAL A 9 15.09 34.96 -6.39
C VAL A 9 13.97 33.98 -6.70
N LEU A 10 14.20 33.12 -7.70
CA LEU A 10 13.30 32.02 -8.01
C LEU A 10 13.51 30.91 -6.97
N LEU A 11 12.60 30.81 -6.00
CA LEU A 11 12.54 29.68 -5.07
C LEU A 11 12.03 28.44 -5.82
N LEU A 12 12.96 27.58 -6.27
CA LEU A 12 12.64 26.25 -6.75
C LEU A 12 12.18 25.41 -5.55
N GLY A 13 10.87 25.28 -5.40
CA GLY A 13 10.26 24.36 -4.44
C GLY A 13 10.63 22.92 -4.81
N VAL A 14 11.49 22.32 -4.03
CA VAL A 14 11.77 20.88 -4.11
C VAL A 14 10.55 20.15 -3.55
N PHE A 15 9.65 19.69 -4.43
CA PHE A 15 8.60 18.76 -4.04
C PHE A 15 9.27 17.42 -3.74
N THR A 16 9.59 17.19 -2.48
CA THR A 16 9.95 15.85 -2.01
C THR A 16 8.69 14.99 -2.11
N ASN A 17 8.67 14.05 -3.05
CA ASN A 17 7.73 12.94 -3.04
C ASN A 17 7.99 12.11 -1.78
N ALA A 18 7.44 12.53 -0.64
CA ALA A 18 7.33 11.69 0.52
C ALA A 18 6.46 10.50 0.10
N ALA A 19 7.08 9.32 0.03
CA ALA A 19 6.38 8.08 -0.22
C ALA A 19 5.15 7.99 0.69
N LEU A 20 3.99 7.65 0.13
CA LEU A 20 2.71 7.44 0.83
C LEU A 20 2.74 6.22 1.79
N ALA A 21 3.92 5.79 2.20
CA ALA A 21 4.11 4.76 3.20
C ALA A 21 3.62 5.28 4.57
N GLY A 22 2.45 4.80 4.98
CA GLY A 22 1.93 5.06 6.32
C GLY A 22 0.72 5.99 6.41
N GLN A 23 0.07 6.35 5.31
CA GLN A 23 -1.21 7.04 5.38
C GLN A 23 -2.28 6.05 5.86
N VAL A 24 -2.93 6.36 6.99
CA VAL A 24 -4.07 5.61 7.51
C VAL A 24 -5.30 6.47 7.32
N VAL A 25 -6.25 5.97 6.53
CA VAL A 25 -7.45 6.69 6.11
C VAL A 25 -8.69 5.95 6.61
N PRO A 26 -9.57 6.59 7.40
CA PRO A 26 -10.84 5.99 7.81
C PRO A 26 -11.71 5.63 6.60
N GLY A 27 -12.38 4.50 6.67
CA GLY A 27 -13.20 3.94 5.59
C GLY A 27 -12.44 3.04 4.62
N GLU A 28 -11.11 3.18 4.54
CA GLU A 28 -10.28 2.45 3.58
C GLU A 28 -9.71 1.15 4.16
N GLU A 29 -9.35 0.24 3.24
CA GLU A 29 -8.69 -1.01 3.56
C GLU A 29 -7.18 -0.80 3.79
N HIS A 30 -6.63 -1.52 4.76
CA HIS A 30 -5.22 -1.50 5.11
C HIS A 30 -4.64 -2.91 5.19
N CYS A 31 -3.32 -2.99 5.00
CA CYS A 31 -2.53 -4.20 5.26
C CYS A 31 -1.62 -4.00 6.47
N VAL A 32 -1.23 -5.12 7.08
CA VAL A 32 -0.25 -5.16 8.17
C VAL A 32 1.15 -4.96 7.61
N VAL A 33 1.83 -3.93 8.09
CA VAL A 33 3.23 -3.60 7.79
C VAL A 33 4.05 -3.50 9.07
N ASN A 34 5.37 -3.43 8.97
CA ASN A 34 6.28 -3.19 10.08
C ASN A 34 6.20 -4.22 11.25
N VAL A 35 5.67 -5.41 10.98
CA VAL A 35 5.66 -6.54 11.92
C VAL A 35 6.73 -7.53 11.48
N ARG A 36 7.50 -8.06 12.41
CA ARG A 36 8.51 -9.09 12.13
C ARG A 36 7.84 -10.38 11.68
N SER A 37 8.53 -11.20 10.89
CA SER A 37 7.98 -12.47 10.36
C SER A 37 7.64 -13.49 11.45
N ASP A 38 8.32 -13.41 12.59
CA ASP A 38 8.14 -14.27 13.77
C ASP A 38 7.16 -13.70 14.81
N ASP A 39 6.60 -12.50 14.55
CA ASP A 39 5.68 -11.78 15.44
C ASP A 39 4.29 -11.57 14.80
N ARG A 40 3.38 -10.99 15.57
CA ARG A 40 1.99 -10.70 15.15
C ARG A 40 1.57 -9.31 15.59
N LEU A 41 0.81 -8.63 14.72
CA LEU A 41 0.04 -7.45 15.11
C LEU A 41 -1.13 -7.90 16.00
N ASN A 42 -1.22 -7.32 17.19
CA ASN A 42 -2.35 -7.53 18.07
C ASN A 42 -3.45 -6.51 17.79
N LEU A 43 -4.66 -6.99 17.52
CA LEU A 43 -5.89 -6.22 17.64
C LEU A 43 -6.32 -6.26 19.10
N ARG A 44 -6.62 -5.12 19.68
CA ARG A 44 -6.90 -5.00 21.11
C ARG A 44 -8.28 -4.44 21.38
N GLU A 45 -8.86 -4.80 22.52
CA GLU A 45 -10.19 -4.35 22.93
C GLU A 45 -10.27 -2.82 23.11
N LYS A 46 -9.18 -2.19 23.53
CA LYS A 46 -9.07 -0.75 23.80
C LYS A 46 -7.78 -0.17 23.20
N PRO A 47 -7.68 1.15 23.00
CA PRO A 47 -6.50 1.81 22.42
C PRO A 47 -5.32 1.89 23.40
N SER A 48 -4.84 0.73 23.83
CA SER A 48 -3.72 0.58 24.78
C SER A 48 -2.94 -0.71 24.52
N ALA A 49 -1.63 -0.68 24.77
CA ALA A 49 -0.75 -1.85 24.64
C ALA A 49 -1.01 -2.91 25.74
N GLU A 50 -1.61 -2.53 26.84
CA GLU A 50 -1.97 -3.38 27.98
C GLU A 50 -3.36 -4.01 27.85
N ALA A 51 -4.20 -3.50 26.90
CA ALA A 51 -5.55 -4.00 26.72
C ALA A 51 -5.56 -5.45 26.22
N PRO A 52 -6.60 -6.25 26.54
CA PRO A 52 -6.77 -7.61 26.06
C PRO A 52 -6.68 -7.69 24.53
N VAL A 53 -6.08 -8.77 24.04
CA VAL A 53 -5.95 -9.05 22.60
C VAL A 53 -7.18 -9.80 22.14
N VAL A 54 -7.90 -9.26 21.14
CA VAL A 54 -9.10 -9.87 20.56
C VAL A 54 -8.79 -10.66 19.29
N ALA A 55 -7.72 -10.27 18.54
CA ALA A 55 -7.25 -11.01 17.37
C ALA A 55 -5.76 -10.75 17.12
N ARG A 56 -5.15 -11.58 16.26
CA ARG A 56 -3.75 -11.43 15.84
C ARG A 56 -3.63 -11.57 14.33
N LYS A 57 -2.79 -10.71 13.71
CA LYS A 57 -2.53 -10.66 12.27
C LYS A 57 -1.05 -10.80 11.96
N ARG A 58 -0.74 -11.37 10.81
CA ARG A 58 0.64 -11.52 10.31
C ARG A 58 1.05 -10.31 9.48
N TYR A 59 2.34 -10.09 9.35
CA TYR A 59 2.86 -9.22 8.30
C TYR A 59 2.29 -9.63 6.93
N GLY A 60 1.77 -8.65 6.19
CA GLY A 60 1.21 -8.88 4.86
C GLY A 60 -0.28 -9.26 4.83
N ASP A 61 -0.93 -9.52 5.97
CA ASP A 61 -2.38 -9.70 6.04
C ASP A 61 -3.05 -8.37 5.70
N CYS A 62 -4.01 -8.40 4.76
CA CYS A 62 -4.82 -7.26 4.33
C CYS A 62 -6.29 -7.47 4.72
N GLY A 63 -7.18 -6.55 4.34
CA GLY A 63 -8.60 -6.62 4.70
C GLY A 63 -8.95 -5.90 6.00
N ILE A 64 -8.00 -5.22 6.64
CA ILE A 64 -8.24 -4.45 7.85
C ILE A 64 -8.83 -3.09 7.46
N ARG A 65 -10.09 -2.85 7.79
CA ARG A 65 -10.76 -1.56 7.58
C ARG A 65 -10.58 -0.67 8.81
N VAL A 66 -10.10 0.54 8.61
CA VAL A 66 -10.11 1.56 9.68
C VAL A 66 -11.51 2.19 9.74
N THR A 67 -12.19 2.07 10.87
CA THR A 67 -13.61 2.45 11.02
C THR A 67 -13.81 3.88 11.50
N GLY A 68 -12.75 4.56 11.95
CA GLY A 68 -12.85 5.93 12.45
C GLY A 68 -11.50 6.61 12.62
N GLN A 69 -11.51 7.80 13.20
CA GLN A 69 -10.31 8.59 13.42
C GLN A 69 -9.38 7.92 14.44
N CYS A 70 -8.09 7.89 14.11
CA CYS A 70 -7.06 7.41 15.02
C CYS A 70 -6.82 8.43 16.15
N THR A 71 -6.73 7.94 17.38
CA THR A 71 -6.50 8.77 18.57
C THR A 71 -5.24 8.30 19.29
N ARG A 72 -4.30 9.21 19.56
CA ARG A 72 -3.03 8.92 20.24
C ARG A 72 -2.23 7.76 19.62
N GLY A 73 -2.30 7.64 18.27
CA GLY A 73 -1.61 6.59 17.51
C GLY A 73 -2.35 5.25 17.43
N TRP A 74 -3.54 5.13 17.99
CA TRP A 74 -4.40 3.95 17.90
C TRP A 74 -5.58 4.23 16.97
N CYS A 75 -5.88 3.26 16.11
CA CYS A 75 -6.98 3.35 15.15
C CYS A 75 -8.01 2.28 15.46
N PRO A 76 -9.31 2.62 15.49
CA PRO A 76 -10.38 1.63 15.54
C PRO A 76 -10.41 0.90 14.21
N VAL A 77 -10.51 -0.41 14.24
CA VAL A 77 -10.49 -1.27 13.05
C VAL A 77 -11.51 -2.36 13.12
N GLU A 78 -11.91 -2.82 11.94
CA GLU A 78 -12.71 -4.00 11.70
C GLU A 78 -11.91 -4.95 10.78
N ASP A 79 -11.96 -6.24 11.06
CA ASP A 79 -11.39 -7.32 10.26
C ASP A 79 -12.39 -8.48 10.19
N GLY A 80 -13.17 -8.52 9.13
CA GLY A 80 -14.33 -9.41 9.02
C GLY A 80 -15.37 -9.12 10.10
N HIS A 81 -15.48 -10.01 11.09
CA HIS A 81 -16.42 -9.85 12.21
C HIS A 81 -15.76 -9.43 13.53
N VAL A 82 -14.47 -9.14 13.50
CA VAL A 82 -13.71 -8.75 14.70
C VAL A 82 -13.46 -7.26 14.68
N GLU A 83 -13.92 -6.57 15.69
CA GLU A 83 -13.61 -5.17 15.95
C GLU A 83 -12.49 -5.04 16.99
N GLY A 84 -11.70 -3.98 16.89
CA GLY A 84 -10.63 -3.74 17.85
C GLY A 84 -9.83 -2.48 17.54
N TRP A 85 -8.70 -2.36 18.21
CA TRP A 85 -7.79 -1.24 18.09
C TRP A 85 -6.39 -1.72 17.71
N VAL A 86 -5.76 -1.04 16.76
CA VAL A 86 -4.36 -1.29 16.37
C VAL A 86 -3.56 -0.01 16.39
N ASN A 87 -2.26 -0.13 16.64
CA ASN A 87 -1.38 1.02 16.50
C ASN A 87 -1.14 1.32 15.01
N ARG A 88 -1.39 2.59 14.60
CA ARG A 88 -1.33 3.06 13.21
C ARG A 88 -0.01 2.76 12.49
N ARG A 89 1.11 2.67 13.22
CA ARG A 89 2.45 2.39 12.64
C ARG A 89 2.53 1.03 11.94
N PHE A 90 1.59 0.14 12.25
CA PHE A 90 1.51 -1.20 11.69
C PHE A 90 0.50 -1.33 10.54
N LEU A 91 -0.10 -0.22 10.12
CA LEU A 91 -1.06 -0.18 9.03
C LEU A 91 -0.50 0.62 7.85
N ALA A 92 -0.78 0.15 6.64
CA ALA A 92 -0.59 0.92 5.42
C ALA A 92 -1.77 0.67 4.48
N MET A 93 -2.27 1.75 3.87
CA MET A 93 -3.46 1.73 3.03
C MET A 93 -3.24 0.93 1.75
N VAL A 94 -4.25 0.20 1.32
CA VAL A 94 -4.37 -0.36 -0.04
C VAL A 94 -4.79 0.79 -0.97
N SER A 95 -4.13 0.94 -2.11
CA SER A 95 -4.54 1.99 -3.06
C SER A 95 -5.90 1.66 -3.69
N PRO A 96 -6.65 2.68 -4.16
CA PRO A 96 -7.78 2.44 -5.05
C PRO A 96 -7.37 1.62 -6.27
N SER A 97 -8.32 0.86 -6.86
CA SER A 97 -8.08 -0.01 -8.04
C SER A 97 -8.04 0.81 -9.34
N LEU A 98 -7.12 1.78 -9.45
CA LEU A 98 -7.06 2.76 -10.55
C LEU A 98 -5.98 2.44 -11.59
N TYR A 99 -5.14 1.44 -11.36
CA TYR A 99 -4.02 1.16 -12.25
C TYR A 99 -4.40 0.18 -13.35
N CYS A 100 -3.72 0.31 -14.51
CA CYS A 100 -3.91 -0.54 -15.66
C CYS A 100 -2.56 -1.10 -16.14
N VAL A 101 -2.59 -2.25 -16.81
CA VAL A 101 -1.44 -2.78 -17.55
C VAL A 101 -1.11 -1.86 -18.72
N SER A 102 0.11 -1.34 -18.78
CA SER A 102 0.63 -0.46 -19.82
C SER A 102 1.95 -0.99 -20.39
N LYS A 103 2.42 -0.43 -21.51
CA LYS A 103 3.74 -0.73 -22.10
C LYS A 103 3.99 -2.23 -22.40
N VAL A 104 2.95 -3.04 -22.49
CA VAL A 104 3.01 -4.45 -22.92
C VAL A 104 2.72 -4.51 -24.43
N ALA A 105 3.52 -5.28 -25.18
CA ALA A 105 3.36 -5.42 -26.63
C ALA A 105 2.00 -6.04 -26.99
N ALA A 106 1.55 -5.81 -28.24
CA ALA A 106 0.33 -6.45 -28.74
C ALA A 106 0.53 -7.98 -28.76
N GLY A 107 -0.43 -8.71 -28.23
CA GLY A 107 -0.39 -10.18 -28.16
C GLY A 107 0.39 -10.74 -26.96
N ASP A 108 1.06 -9.88 -26.17
CA ASP A 108 1.77 -10.29 -24.95
C ASP A 108 0.97 -9.96 -23.67
N THR A 109 1.42 -10.47 -22.53
CA THR A 109 0.77 -10.35 -21.22
C THR A 109 1.77 -9.98 -20.13
N LEU A 110 1.30 -9.27 -19.10
CA LEU A 110 2.05 -9.05 -17.88
C LEU A 110 1.84 -10.24 -16.93
N ASN A 111 2.92 -10.89 -16.54
CA ASN A 111 2.85 -12.01 -15.59
C ASN A 111 2.68 -11.49 -14.16
N LEU A 112 1.61 -11.94 -13.48
CA LEU A 112 1.41 -11.84 -12.04
C LEU A 112 2.11 -13.03 -11.38
N ARG A 113 3.02 -12.78 -10.45
CA ARG A 113 3.94 -13.78 -9.89
C ARG A 113 3.80 -13.95 -8.39
N ALA A 114 4.14 -15.13 -7.88
CA ALA A 114 4.10 -15.43 -6.45
C ALA A 114 5.11 -14.60 -5.63
N TRP A 115 6.28 -14.27 -6.20
CA TRP A 115 7.36 -13.51 -5.57
C TRP A 115 7.91 -12.44 -6.53
N PRO A 116 8.59 -11.41 -6.03
CA PRO A 116 9.16 -10.34 -6.85
C PRO A 116 10.43 -10.79 -7.59
N SER A 117 10.27 -11.69 -8.54
CA SER A 117 11.35 -12.25 -9.36
C SER A 117 10.82 -12.78 -10.69
N SER A 118 11.58 -12.59 -11.76
CA SER A 118 11.28 -13.13 -13.10
C SER A 118 11.30 -14.67 -13.14
N GLN A 119 11.97 -15.31 -12.19
CA GLN A 119 12.04 -16.76 -12.04
C GLN A 119 10.88 -17.33 -11.20
N SER A 120 10.09 -16.46 -10.57
CA SER A 120 8.98 -16.89 -9.73
C SER A 120 7.84 -17.48 -10.54
N ARG A 121 7.12 -18.43 -9.92
CA ARG A 121 5.92 -19.04 -10.50
C ARG A 121 4.90 -17.97 -10.91
N VAL A 122 4.37 -18.09 -12.11
CA VAL A 122 3.28 -17.27 -12.63
C VAL A 122 1.95 -17.74 -12.03
N LEU A 123 1.23 -16.82 -11.38
CA LEU A 123 -0.09 -17.06 -10.80
C LEU A 123 -1.21 -16.78 -11.81
N ALA A 124 -1.06 -15.68 -12.56
CA ALA A 124 -2.00 -15.26 -13.58
C ALA A 124 -1.27 -14.46 -14.68
N ARG A 125 -1.91 -14.30 -15.83
CA ARG A 125 -1.46 -13.44 -16.93
C ARG A 125 -2.46 -12.33 -17.13
N LEU A 126 -2.00 -11.08 -17.00
CA LEU A 126 -2.80 -9.87 -17.15
C LEU A 126 -2.69 -9.39 -18.58
N ARG A 127 -3.83 -9.11 -19.21
CA ARG A 127 -3.87 -8.64 -20.60
C ARG A 127 -3.38 -7.20 -20.71
N ARG A 128 -2.88 -6.83 -21.88
CA ARG A 128 -2.64 -5.42 -22.21
C ARG A 128 -3.91 -4.60 -21.95
N ASN A 129 -3.75 -3.42 -21.33
CA ASN A 129 -4.82 -2.50 -20.96
C ASN A 129 -5.85 -3.08 -19.94
N GLN A 130 -5.56 -4.21 -19.30
CA GLN A 130 -6.36 -4.68 -18.18
C GLN A 130 -6.24 -3.69 -17.02
N CYS A 131 -7.36 -3.22 -16.51
CA CYS A 131 -7.47 -2.25 -15.42
C CYS A 131 -7.97 -2.90 -14.10
N ASP A 132 -8.45 -2.09 -13.17
CA ASP A 132 -8.92 -2.49 -11.84
C ASP A 132 -7.81 -3.13 -10.99
N ILE A 133 -6.58 -2.62 -11.12
CA ILE A 133 -5.42 -3.05 -10.36
C ILE A 133 -5.25 -2.14 -9.14
N ALA A 134 -5.30 -2.70 -7.94
CA ALA A 134 -4.95 -2.03 -6.69
C ALA A 134 -3.51 -2.33 -6.29
N PHE A 135 -2.78 -1.32 -5.81
CA PHE A 135 -1.46 -1.53 -5.21
C PHE A 135 -1.63 -1.89 -3.73
N LEU A 136 -1.09 -3.04 -3.35
CA LEU A 136 -0.84 -3.35 -1.96
C LEU A 136 0.43 -2.63 -1.49
N PRO A 137 0.58 -2.27 -0.20
CA PRO A 137 1.69 -1.44 0.27
C PRO A 137 3.04 -2.20 0.36
N PHE A 138 3.34 -3.02 -0.62
CA PHE A 138 4.56 -3.83 -0.69
C PHE A 138 5.21 -3.66 -2.06
N ALA A 139 6.43 -3.09 -2.05
CA ALA A 139 7.26 -2.92 -3.25
C ALA A 139 8.68 -3.43 -2.97
N LYS A 140 9.34 -4.00 -3.97
CA LYS A 140 10.73 -4.46 -3.88
C LYS A 140 11.38 -4.49 -5.26
N ASP A 141 12.53 -3.82 -5.41
CA ASP A 141 13.41 -3.89 -6.58
C ASP A 141 12.67 -3.74 -7.93
N GLY A 142 11.78 -2.73 -8.04
CA GLY A 142 10.97 -2.48 -9.24
C GLY A 142 9.76 -3.42 -9.41
N TRP A 143 9.47 -4.25 -8.40
CA TRP A 143 8.25 -5.05 -8.33
C TRP A 143 7.24 -4.39 -7.39
N GLN A 144 5.97 -4.51 -7.74
CA GLN A 144 4.84 -4.05 -6.96
C GLN A 144 3.91 -5.23 -6.65
N LYS A 145 3.55 -5.42 -5.38
CA LYS A 145 2.49 -6.35 -5.03
C LYS A 145 1.15 -5.70 -5.35
N VAL A 146 0.29 -6.42 -6.06
CA VAL A 146 -1.00 -5.93 -6.53
C VAL A 146 -2.12 -6.91 -6.22
N ARG A 147 -3.35 -6.38 -6.22
CA ARG A 147 -4.59 -7.16 -6.26
C ARG A 147 -5.32 -6.85 -7.56
N VAL A 148 -5.75 -7.88 -8.28
CA VAL A 148 -6.49 -7.77 -9.54
C VAL A 148 -7.31 -9.02 -9.79
N ALA A 149 -8.60 -8.86 -10.13
CA ALA A 149 -9.50 -9.96 -10.46
C ALA A 149 -9.46 -11.14 -9.46
N GLY A 150 -9.42 -10.84 -8.16
CA GLY A 150 -9.37 -11.82 -7.07
C GLY A 150 -8.00 -12.46 -6.80
N TRP A 151 -6.97 -12.13 -7.58
CA TRP A 151 -5.60 -12.59 -7.38
C TRP A 151 -4.75 -11.56 -6.65
N GLU A 152 -3.86 -12.02 -5.79
CA GLU A 152 -2.76 -11.21 -5.25
C GLU A 152 -1.41 -11.77 -5.68
N GLY A 153 -0.50 -10.87 -6.06
CA GLY A 153 0.84 -11.27 -6.48
C GLY A 153 1.70 -10.08 -6.87
N TRP A 154 2.84 -10.37 -7.46
CA TRP A 154 3.85 -9.40 -7.83
C TRP A 154 3.91 -9.20 -9.34
N VAL A 155 3.95 -7.94 -9.75
CA VAL A 155 4.18 -7.56 -11.16
C VAL A 155 5.34 -6.58 -11.24
N SER A 156 6.00 -6.53 -12.40
CA SER A 156 7.01 -5.49 -12.64
C SER A 156 6.29 -4.15 -12.81
N ARG A 157 6.62 -3.19 -11.94
CA ARG A 157 5.95 -1.89 -11.84
C ARG A 157 6.02 -1.08 -13.13
N ARG A 158 7.11 -1.20 -13.92
CA ARG A 158 7.29 -0.52 -15.20
C ARG A 158 6.20 -0.78 -16.24
N TYR A 159 5.40 -1.84 -16.06
CA TYR A 159 4.30 -2.22 -16.95
C TYR A 159 2.94 -1.80 -16.43
N LEU A 160 2.89 -0.95 -15.41
CA LEU A 160 1.65 -0.39 -14.88
C LEU A 160 1.54 1.09 -15.27
N SER A 161 0.31 1.59 -15.38
CA SER A 161 0.04 3.02 -15.57
C SER A 161 0.54 3.83 -14.36
N GLY A 162 0.84 5.13 -14.58
CA GLY A 162 1.32 6.02 -13.52
C GLY A 162 2.84 5.96 -13.27
N GLU A 163 3.61 5.36 -14.18
CA GLU A 163 5.08 5.34 -14.21
C GLU A 163 5.63 6.24 -15.34
#